data_2b17f71e36a54c990cccc1dd9e950f84
#
_entry.id   2b17f71e36a54c990cccc1dd9e950f84
#
_cell.length_a   1.000
_cell.length_b   1.000
_cell.length_c   1.000
_cell.angle_alpha   90.00
_cell.angle_beta   90.00
_cell.angle_gamma   90.00
#
_symmetry.space_group_name_H-M   'P 1'
#
loop_
_entity.id
_entity.type
_entity.pdbx_description
1 polymer ?
#
loop_
_entity_poly.entity_id
_entity_poly.type
_entity_poly.pdbx_seq_one_letter_code
_entity_poly.pdbx_strand_id
1 'polypeptide(L)'
;MLTDNLDILLINIPISGLQYPPAGTSQLKGSVVDAGFTCTILDLNLDLFNKTGSDYSKFFDYFSEATHGDPEIDARVDQILDSWVDNVVKINPRVVGISVFTMMCQLATRLFTKKLKQKYTGKLVIGGAGISTNGIASAYNDF
;
A
#
# COMPACT_ATOMS: atom_id res chain seq x y z
N MET A 1 30.22 -2.91 -6.63
CA MET A 1 29.23 -1.82 -6.60
C MET A 1 28.32 -2.09 -5.43
N LEU A 2 28.35 -1.23 -4.44
CA LEU A 2 27.35 -1.21 -3.40
C LEU A 2 26.04 -0.84 -4.11
N THR A 3 25.10 -1.74 -4.21
CA THR A 3 23.72 -1.40 -4.54
C THR A 3 23.26 -0.52 -3.39
N ASP A 4 23.16 0.80 -3.63
CA ASP A 4 22.57 1.71 -2.67
C ASP A 4 21.13 1.22 -2.43
N ASN A 5 20.96 0.42 -1.39
CA ASN A 5 19.63 -0.07 -1.02
C ASN A 5 18.78 1.14 -0.67
N LEU A 6 17.59 1.22 -1.25
CA LEU A 6 16.63 2.26 -0.92
C LEU A 6 16.36 2.22 0.59
N ASP A 7 16.51 3.36 1.28
CA ASP A 7 16.26 3.41 2.72
C ASP A 7 14.77 3.27 3.02
N ILE A 8 13.92 4.04 2.34
CA ILE A 8 12.49 4.07 2.62
C ILE A 8 11.67 3.99 1.33
N LEU A 9 10.76 3.02 1.28
CA LEU A 9 9.69 2.94 0.29
C LEU A 9 8.38 3.34 0.96
N LEU A 10 7.79 4.45 0.51
CA LEU A 10 6.45 4.85 0.94
C LEU A 10 5.41 4.30 -0.03
N ILE A 11 4.35 3.73 0.51
CA ILE A 11 3.27 3.12 -0.27
C ILE A 11 1.97 3.88 -0.02
N ASN A 12 1.37 4.37 -1.11
CA ASN A 12 -0.01 4.84 -1.12
C ASN A 12 -0.90 3.64 -1.46
N ILE A 13 -1.58 3.10 -0.44
CA ILE A 13 -2.42 1.90 -0.58
C ILE A 13 -3.83 2.29 -1.08
N PRO A 14 -4.50 1.50 -1.94
CA PRO A 14 -5.88 1.75 -2.31
C PRO A 14 -6.84 1.49 -1.12
N ILE A 15 -7.98 2.13 -1.04
CA ILE A 15 -8.60 3.00 -2.05
C ILE A 15 -8.57 4.44 -1.55
N SER A 16 -8.14 5.33 -2.42
CA SER A 16 -8.21 6.77 -2.19
C SER A 16 -8.57 7.49 -3.49
N GLY A 17 -8.85 8.80 -3.43
CA GLY A 17 -9.18 9.56 -4.63
C GLY A 17 -8.05 9.55 -5.66
N LEU A 18 -8.41 9.38 -6.93
CA LEU A 18 -7.47 9.39 -8.07
C LEU A 18 -7.23 10.79 -8.64
N GLN A 19 -8.00 11.77 -8.19
CA GLN A 19 -7.99 13.13 -8.76
C GLN A 19 -6.76 13.94 -8.38
N TYR A 20 -6.09 13.58 -7.29
CA TYR A 20 -4.94 14.30 -6.76
C TYR A 20 -3.82 13.34 -6.38
N PRO A 21 -2.56 13.76 -6.54
CA PRO A 21 -1.42 13.01 -6.01
C PRO A 21 -1.54 12.84 -4.48
N PRO A 22 -1.02 11.74 -3.93
CA PRO A 22 -1.07 11.48 -2.50
C PRO A 22 -0.20 12.48 -1.72
N ALA A 23 -0.80 13.56 -1.20
CA ALA A 23 -0.09 14.64 -0.53
C ALA A 23 0.68 14.17 0.71
N GLY A 24 0.12 13.25 1.49
CA GLY A 24 0.75 12.74 2.72
C GLY A 24 2.08 12.04 2.46
N THR A 25 2.12 11.11 1.52
CA THR A 25 3.36 10.41 1.16
C THR A 25 4.36 11.34 0.47
N SER A 26 3.89 12.31 -0.31
CA SER A 26 4.75 13.30 -0.95
C SER A 26 5.45 14.20 0.08
N GLN A 27 4.71 14.66 1.09
CA GLN A 27 5.27 15.46 2.19
C GLN A 27 6.26 14.64 3.03
N LEU A 28 5.93 13.40 3.36
CA LEU A 28 6.82 12.50 4.09
C LEU A 28 8.11 12.24 3.30
N LYS A 29 8.01 12.02 1.99
CA LYS A 29 9.20 11.86 1.14
C LYS A 29 10.11 13.08 1.22
N GLY A 30 9.56 14.31 1.15
CA GLY A 30 10.34 15.53 1.32
C GLY A 30 11.12 15.53 2.64
N SER A 31 10.44 15.28 3.75
CA SER A 31 11.06 15.25 5.08
C SER A 31 12.15 14.17 5.21
N VAL A 32 11.93 12.99 4.61
CA VAL A 32 12.91 11.89 4.62
C VAL A 32 14.17 12.26 3.83
N VAL A 33 13.99 12.86 2.65
CA VAL A 33 15.10 13.30 1.79
C VAL A 33 15.89 14.44 2.46
N ASP A 34 15.20 15.40 3.07
CA ASP A 34 15.82 16.50 3.82
C ASP A 34 16.64 15.98 5.03
N ALA A 35 16.24 14.83 5.59
CA ALA A 35 16.99 14.15 6.65
C ALA A 35 18.18 13.31 6.12
N GLY A 36 18.43 13.29 4.83
CA GLY A 36 19.58 12.63 4.20
C GLY A 36 19.37 11.16 3.84
N PHE A 37 18.13 10.68 3.83
CA PHE A 37 17.79 9.30 3.43
C PHE A 37 17.26 9.22 2.01
N THR A 38 17.46 8.09 1.35
CA THR A 38 16.85 7.80 0.05
C THR A 38 15.39 7.37 0.23
N CYS A 39 14.49 7.95 -0.60
CA CYS A 39 13.06 7.67 -0.49
C CYS A 39 12.38 7.65 -1.85
N THR A 40 11.53 6.66 -2.06
CA THR A 40 10.66 6.53 -3.24
C THR A 40 9.21 6.28 -2.80
N ILE A 41 8.27 6.73 -3.64
CA ILE A 41 6.84 6.48 -3.45
C ILE A 41 6.39 5.46 -4.48
N LEU A 42 5.61 4.47 -4.03
CA LEU A 42 4.88 3.53 -4.87
C LEU A 42 3.38 3.78 -4.69
N ASP A 43 2.74 4.28 -5.74
CA ASP A 43 1.30 4.55 -5.73
C ASP A 43 0.52 3.33 -6.23
N LEU A 44 0.14 2.45 -5.30
CA LEU A 44 -0.64 1.25 -5.60
C LEU A 44 -2.10 1.56 -5.94
N ASN A 45 -2.60 2.72 -5.52
CA ASN A 45 -3.95 3.16 -5.88
C ASN A 45 -4.04 3.52 -7.37
N LEU A 46 -3.04 4.24 -7.88
CA LEU A 46 -2.94 4.53 -9.32
C LEU A 46 -2.65 3.26 -10.13
N ASP A 47 -1.79 2.38 -9.62
CA ASP A 47 -1.46 1.10 -10.26
C ASP A 47 -2.69 0.20 -10.37
N LEU A 48 -3.54 0.15 -9.35
CA LEU A 48 -4.82 -0.56 -9.38
C LEU A 48 -5.70 -0.06 -10.53
N PHE A 49 -5.86 1.25 -10.65
CA PHE A 49 -6.63 1.86 -11.73
C PHE A 49 -6.07 1.48 -13.10
N ASN A 50 -4.76 1.58 -13.28
CA ASN A 50 -4.10 1.26 -14.54
C ASN A 50 -4.22 -0.23 -14.91
N LYS A 51 -4.15 -1.13 -13.93
CA LYS A 51 -4.27 -2.58 -14.15
C LYS A 51 -5.70 -3.04 -14.44
N THR A 52 -6.69 -2.34 -13.91
CA THR A 52 -8.09 -2.78 -13.98
C THR A 52 -8.90 -2.06 -15.06
N GLY A 53 -8.49 -0.86 -15.46
CA GLY A 53 -9.09 -0.09 -16.55
C GLY A 53 -10.61 0.11 -16.36
N SER A 54 -11.40 -0.34 -17.32
CA SER A 54 -12.88 -0.25 -17.28
C SER A 54 -13.53 -1.04 -16.14
N ASP A 55 -12.83 -2.02 -15.58
CA ASP A 55 -13.31 -2.81 -14.44
C ASP A 55 -13.00 -2.17 -13.08
N TYR A 56 -12.36 -1.02 -13.04
CA TYR A 56 -11.92 -0.38 -11.78
C TYR A 56 -13.02 -0.28 -10.73
N SER A 57 -14.26 0.01 -11.14
CA SER A 57 -15.38 0.10 -10.20
C SER A 57 -15.64 -1.20 -9.42
N LYS A 58 -15.45 -2.37 -10.04
CA LYS A 58 -15.58 -3.66 -9.37
C LYS A 58 -14.53 -3.86 -8.28
N PHE A 59 -13.30 -3.41 -8.54
CA PHE A 59 -12.21 -3.46 -7.56
C PHE A 59 -12.36 -2.41 -6.47
N PHE A 60 -12.89 -1.23 -6.82
CA PHE A 60 -13.28 -0.23 -5.84
C PHE A 60 -14.31 -0.80 -4.86
N ASP A 61 -15.38 -1.42 -5.36
CA ASP A 61 -16.42 -2.05 -4.53
C ASP A 61 -15.85 -3.20 -3.68
N TYR A 62 -14.94 -4.00 -4.24
CA TYR A 62 -14.27 -5.07 -3.50
C TYR A 62 -13.47 -4.51 -2.32
N PHE A 63 -12.56 -3.58 -2.57
CA PHE A 63 -11.67 -3.06 -1.51
C PHE A 63 -12.39 -2.16 -0.50
N SER A 64 -13.50 -1.51 -0.90
CA SER A 64 -14.37 -0.78 0.02
C SER A 64 -15.33 -1.68 0.82
N GLU A 65 -15.25 -2.99 0.62
CA GLU A 65 -16.11 -4.00 1.26
C GLU A 65 -17.60 -3.86 0.90
N ALA A 66 -17.91 -3.21 -0.23
CA ALA A 66 -19.27 -3.08 -0.73
C ALA A 66 -19.79 -4.35 -1.41
N THR A 67 -18.89 -5.18 -1.96
CA THR A 67 -19.23 -6.47 -2.61
C THR A 67 -18.27 -7.56 -2.19
N HIS A 68 -18.77 -8.79 -2.10
CA HIS A 68 -17.98 -9.99 -1.76
C HIS A 68 -18.46 -11.19 -2.59
N GLY A 69 -17.54 -12.14 -2.77
CA GLY A 69 -17.89 -13.47 -3.26
C GLY A 69 -17.98 -13.60 -4.78
N ASP A 70 -17.28 -12.72 -5.53
CA ASP A 70 -17.04 -12.94 -6.96
C ASP A 70 -15.69 -13.64 -7.14
N PRO A 71 -15.67 -14.95 -7.49
CA PRO A 71 -14.42 -15.71 -7.60
C PRO A 71 -13.45 -15.18 -8.66
N GLU A 72 -13.95 -14.54 -9.72
CA GLU A 72 -13.11 -13.93 -10.76
C GLU A 72 -12.41 -12.69 -10.21
N ILE A 73 -13.12 -11.84 -9.50
CA ILE A 73 -12.54 -10.66 -8.86
C ILE A 73 -11.56 -11.08 -7.76
N ASP A 74 -11.90 -12.05 -6.92
CA ASP A 74 -11.02 -12.59 -5.88
C ASP A 74 -9.69 -13.06 -6.48
N ALA A 75 -9.71 -13.83 -7.56
CA ALA A 75 -8.51 -14.33 -8.23
C ALA A 75 -7.66 -13.20 -8.82
N ARG A 76 -8.29 -12.18 -9.43
CA ARG A 76 -7.58 -11.02 -9.96
C ARG A 76 -6.98 -10.15 -8.87
N VAL A 77 -7.69 -9.94 -7.76
CA VAL A 77 -7.16 -9.25 -6.58
C VAL A 77 -5.93 -9.96 -6.05
N ASP A 78 -5.97 -11.27 -5.93
CA ASP A 78 -4.84 -12.07 -5.45
C ASP A 78 -3.60 -11.90 -6.35
N GLN A 79 -3.77 -11.95 -7.66
CA GLN A 79 -2.70 -11.69 -8.63
C GLN A 79 -2.12 -10.27 -8.55
N ILE A 80 -2.98 -9.26 -8.36
CA ILE A 80 -2.55 -7.87 -8.21
C ILE A 80 -1.73 -7.71 -6.93
N LEU A 81 -2.22 -8.26 -5.81
CA LEU A 81 -1.50 -8.24 -4.53
C LEU A 81 -0.13 -8.92 -4.63
N ASP A 82 -0.06 -10.09 -5.29
CA ASP A 82 1.20 -10.79 -5.52
C ASP A 82 2.18 -9.94 -6.34
N SER A 83 1.71 -9.29 -7.39
CA SER A 83 2.55 -8.40 -8.21
C SER A 83 3.11 -7.21 -7.41
N TRP A 84 2.31 -6.65 -6.50
CA TRP A 84 2.75 -5.57 -5.63
C TRP A 84 3.80 -6.03 -4.61
N VAL A 85 3.57 -7.19 -4.00
CA VAL A 85 4.52 -7.79 -3.06
C VAL A 85 5.85 -8.09 -3.75
N ASP A 86 5.81 -8.72 -4.92
CA ASP A 86 7.02 -9.06 -5.68
C ASP A 86 7.81 -7.81 -6.09
N ASN A 87 7.12 -6.71 -6.41
CA ASN A 87 7.76 -5.43 -6.69
C ASN A 87 8.49 -4.87 -5.46
N VAL A 88 7.85 -4.89 -4.28
CA VAL A 88 8.48 -4.43 -3.03
C VAL A 88 9.69 -5.30 -2.68
N VAL A 89 9.56 -6.63 -2.80
CA VAL A 89 10.66 -7.57 -2.55
C VAL A 89 11.83 -7.34 -3.50
N LYS A 90 11.55 -7.05 -4.77
CA LYS A 90 12.57 -6.71 -5.77
C LYS A 90 13.29 -5.41 -5.46
N ILE A 91 12.56 -4.38 -5.02
CA ILE A 91 13.14 -3.10 -4.59
C ILE A 91 14.00 -3.29 -3.34
N ASN A 92 13.57 -4.18 -2.45
CA ASN A 92 14.24 -4.52 -1.19
C ASN A 92 14.64 -3.30 -0.34
N PRO A 93 13.70 -2.40 0.00
CA PRO A 93 14.00 -1.23 0.84
C PRO A 93 14.32 -1.66 2.27
N ARG A 94 15.01 -0.82 3.04
CA ARG A 94 15.24 -1.07 4.48
C ARG A 94 13.97 -0.92 5.30
N VAL A 95 13.11 0.03 4.91
CA VAL A 95 11.83 0.30 5.56
C VAL A 95 10.73 0.46 4.50
N VAL A 96 9.60 -0.19 4.72
CA VAL A 96 8.35 0.05 3.99
C VAL A 96 7.41 0.83 4.89
N GLY A 97 6.98 2.00 4.44
CA GLY A 97 5.96 2.82 5.10
C GLY A 97 4.65 2.81 4.32
N ILE A 98 3.57 2.35 4.93
CA ILE A 98 2.24 2.30 4.30
C ILE A 98 1.39 3.44 4.82
N SER A 99 0.88 4.26 3.89
CA SER A 99 -0.05 5.33 4.18
C SER A 99 -1.49 4.84 4.05
N VAL A 100 -2.20 4.75 5.18
CA VAL A 100 -3.62 4.40 5.25
C VAL A 100 -4.41 5.71 5.41
N PHE A 101 -4.89 6.24 4.30
CA PHE A 101 -5.53 7.56 4.27
C PHE A 101 -6.95 7.55 4.85
N THR A 102 -7.74 6.53 4.50
CA THR A 102 -9.14 6.38 4.92
C THR A 102 -9.42 4.98 5.45
N MET A 103 -10.60 4.80 6.05
CA MET A 103 -11.07 3.46 6.44
C MET A 103 -11.20 2.51 5.24
N MET A 104 -11.46 3.03 4.05
CA MET A 104 -11.58 2.23 2.82
C MET A 104 -10.26 1.59 2.38
N CYS A 105 -9.12 2.07 2.90
CA CYS A 105 -7.81 1.46 2.64
C CYS A 105 -7.53 0.21 3.48
N GLN A 106 -8.37 -0.13 4.45
CA GLN A 106 -8.05 -1.16 5.46
C GLN A 106 -7.97 -2.55 4.89
N LEU A 107 -8.94 -2.94 4.04
CA LEU A 107 -8.92 -4.28 3.46
C LEU A 107 -7.67 -4.49 2.61
N ALA A 108 -7.36 -3.54 1.73
CA ALA A 108 -6.15 -3.60 0.91
C ALA A 108 -4.88 -3.66 1.77
N THR A 109 -4.82 -2.85 2.84
CA THR A 109 -3.68 -2.86 3.77
C THR A 109 -3.51 -4.22 4.43
N ARG A 110 -4.57 -4.82 4.96
CA ARG A 110 -4.52 -6.13 5.64
C ARG A 110 -4.09 -7.24 4.68
N LEU A 111 -4.70 -7.30 3.49
CA LEU A 111 -4.38 -8.33 2.50
C LEU A 111 -2.94 -8.20 1.99
N PHE A 112 -2.53 -6.98 1.65
CA PHE A 112 -1.18 -6.70 1.18
C PHE A 112 -0.12 -7.02 2.22
N THR A 113 -0.27 -6.52 3.45
CA THR A 113 0.71 -6.72 4.51
C THR A 113 0.82 -8.18 4.93
N LYS A 114 -0.30 -8.92 4.95
CA LYS A 114 -0.28 -10.37 5.22
C LYS A 114 0.59 -11.13 4.21
N LYS A 115 0.49 -10.81 2.93
CA LYS A 115 1.34 -11.41 1.89
C LYS A 115 2.78 -10.90 1.96
N LEU A 116 2.97 -9.60 2.17
CA LEU A 116 4.29 -8.99 2.23
C LEU A 116 5.15 -9.58 3.35
N LYS A 117 4.60 -9.79 4.54
CA LYS A 117 5.31 -10.37 5.70
C LYS A 117 5.83 -11.79 5.44
N GLN A 118 5.30 -12.50 4.48
CA GLN A 118 5.78 -13.85 4.11
C GLN A 118 7.08 -13.81 3.30
N LYS A 119 7.36 -12.70 2.60
CA LYS A 119 8.47 -12.58 1.65
C LYS A 119 9.46 -11.46 1.98
N TYR A 120 9.04 -10.46 2.73
CA TYR A 120 9.84 -9.27 3.07
C TYR A 120 10.21 -9.29 4.56
N THR A 121 11.51 -9.14 4.83
CA THR A 121 12.08 -9.21 6.19
C THR A 121 12.49 -7.85 6.74
N GLY A 122 12.37 -6.79 5.94
CA GLY A 122 12.66 -5.42 6.37
C GLY A 122 11.60 -4.87 7.33
N LYS A 123 11.84 -3.66 7.80
CA LYS A 123 10.93 -2.98 8.73
C LYS A 123 9.68 -2.50 8.02
N LEU A 124 8.51 -2.80 8.62
CA LEU A 124 7.21 -2.36 8.14
C LEU A 124 6.61 -1.35 9.13
N VAL A 125 6.17 -0.21 8.62
CA VAL A 125 5.52 0.85 9.38
C VAL A 125 4.19 1.20 8.72
N ILE A 126 3.14 1.30 9.51
CA ILE A 126 1.81 1.68 9.03
C ILE A 126 1.40 2.97 9.74
N GLY A 127 0.88 3.93 9.00
CA GLY A 127 0.43 5.19 9.54
C GLY A 127 -0.60 5.87 8.65
N GLY A 128 -1.09 7.02 9.10
CA GLY A 128 -2.07 7.83 8.39
C GLY A 128 -3.38 8.00 9.14
N ALA A 129 -4.24 8.89 8.64
CA ALA A 129 -5.50 9.25 9.30
C ALA A 129 -6.47 8.07 9.45
N GLY A 130 -6.42 7.10 8.53
CA GLY A 130 -7.25 5.90 8.59
C GLY A 130 -6.90 4.92 9.71
N ILE A 131 -5.74 5.07 10.35
CA ILE A 131 -5.32 4.22 11.48
C ILE A 131 -5.78 4.80 12.83
N SER A 132 -5.85 6.13 12.95
CA SER A 132 -6.09 6.82 14.21
C SER A 132 -7.54 6.85 14.67
N THR A 133 -8.48 6.32 13.89
CA THR A 133 -9.91 6.43 14.14
C THR A 133 -10.45 5.20 14.88
N ASN A 134 -10.98 5.37 16.10
CA ASN A 134 -11.87 4.43 16.80
C ASN A 134 -11.42 2.95 16.87
N GLY A 135 -10.23 2.69 17.40
CA GLY A 135 -9.80 1.31 17.69
C GLY A 135 -9.27 0.53 16.48
N ILE A 136 -9.20 1.16 15.32
CA ILE A 136 -8.65 0.55 14.10
C ILE A 136 -7.17 0.18 14.28
N ALA A 137 -6.42 0.94 15.07
CA ALA A 137 -5.03 0.60 15.39
C ALA A 137 -4.90 -0.81 16.00
N SER A 138 -5.91 -1.28 16.75
CA SER A 138 -5.91 -2.62 17.31
C SER A 138 -5.99 -3.73 16.26
N ALA A 139 -6.57 -3.47 15.08
CA ALA A 139 -6.61 -4.43 13.98
C ALA A 139 -5.23 -4.71 13.36
N TYR A 140 -4.23 -3.92 13.73
CA TYR A 140 -2.84 -4.02 13.25
C TYR A 140 -1.84 -4.35 14.37
N ASN A 141 -2.32 -4.80 15.56
CA ASN A 141 -1.46 -5.15 16.69
C ASN A 141 -0.51 -6.33 16.43
N ASP A 142 -0.73 -7.07 15.35
CA ASP A 142 0.12 -8.20 14.94
C ASP A 142 1.29 -7.78 14.03
N PHE A 143 1.57 -6.46 13.93
CA PHE A 143 2.65 -5.88 13.12
C PHE A 143 3.86 -5.48 13.96
#